data_f035e86e0e1f87eb6e395c6a93fea23e
#
_entry.id   f035e86e0e1f87eb6e395c6a93fea23e
#
_cell.length_a   1.000
_cell.length_b   1.000
_cell.length_c   1.000
_cell.angle_alpha   90.00
_cell.angle_beta   90.00
_cell.angle_gamma   90.00
#
_symmetry.space_group_name_H-M   'P 1'
#
loop_
_entity.id
_entity.type
_entity.pdbx_description
1 polymer ?
#
loop_
_entity_poly.entity_id
_entity_poly.type
_entity_poly.pdbx_seq_one_letter_code
_entity_poly.pdbx_strand_id
1 'polypeptide(L)'
;MPTSIPAHAVFLTALVLMAGCSESPQKQASAPLPPVVTVAKPTKRTVVDQDEYVGRFVAVDSVEIRARVSGYLDRIDFTDGQMVKQGDLLFTLDKRPFQTALDQAVGNLEQARANLAFADTDLARGAQLVKERTITEQTFDQRTQAKRVAEATVRAREAAVANAKLDLEFTELRAPVAGRIGDRRISLGNLIMGSTTGTTSLLATIVSIDPIRFEFTFDEASYLRYERLAKGGRDMTSRDGSVVVGLKLLDEQDFRRQGRVDFVDNVIDRSSGTIRGRAVFSNPDDVLTPGMFARVRVPGSPSYQAVLLPDAAVGTEQVRKFVLVVDADNVVRMKYVTLGQMSDNLRVIKSGVEEDDRVIVNGLMRARPNQKVTPQEEGAPPLTPGMPQAKN
;
A
#
# COMPACT_ATOMS: atom_id res chain seq x y z
N MET A 1 30.39 48.36 69.09
CA MET A 1 31.51 48.60 70.07
C MET A 1 32.80 48.12 69.44
N PRO A 2 33.80 48.80 69.77
CA PRO A 2 34.72 49.41 68.84
C PRO A 2 36.11 48.72 68.89
N THR A 3 37.01 49.01 68.02
CA THR A 3 38.24 49.80 68.16
C THR A 3 39.22 49.38 67.07
N SER A 4 39.62 50.18 66.26
CA SER A 4 40.59 51.24 66.25
C SER A 4 41.95 50.84 65.72
N ILE A 5 42.36 51.59 64.75
CA ILE A 5 43.66 51.94 64.07
C ILE A 5 44.87 51.97 65.08
N PRO A 6 46.17 51.87 64.66
CA PRO A 6 46.85 52.93 63.86
C PRO A 6 47.94 52.44 62.90
N ALA A 7 48.13 53.25 61.93
CA ALA A 7 49.23 53.86 61.20
C ALA A 7 50.64 53.89 61.87
N HIS A 8 51.66 53.86 60.93
CA HIS A 8 52.93 54.60 60.88
C HIS A 8 53.72 54.16 59.68
N ALA A 9 53.87 54.84 58.60
CA ALA A 9 54.81 55.99 58.30
C ALA A 9 56.29 55.57 58.38
N VAL A 10 56.98 55.71 57.30
CA VAL A 10 58.28 56.44 57.17
C VAL A 10 59.10 55.95 55.98
N PHE A 11 59.21 56.79 54.95
CA PHE A 11 60.38 57.48 54.34
C PHE A 11 61.47 56.67 53.57
N LEU A 12 61.61 57.07 52.30
CA LEU A 12 62.85 57.50 51.58
C LEU A 12 63.87 56.44 51.14
N THR A 13 64.06 56.27 49.85
CA THR A 13 65.19 56.84 49.13
C THR A 13 65.11 56.58 47.61
N ALA A 14 65.32 57.59 46.85
CA ALA A 14 65.48 57.63 45.39
C ALA A 14 66.81 57.00 44.97
N LEU A 15 66.76 56.21 43.87
CA LEU A 15 67.94 56.06 43.01
C LEU A 15 67.52 55.89 41.55
N VAL A 16 67.92 56.88 40.76
CA VAL A 16 67.79 56.95 39.30
C VAL A 16 68.80 55.99 38.67
N LEU A 17 68.33 55.12 37.77
CA LEU A 17 69.13 54.50 36.72
C LEU A 17 68.37 54.46 35.44
N MET A 18 68.67 55.32 34.52
CA MET A 18 68.32 55.24 33.10
C MET A 18 68.97 53.99 32.50
N ALA A 19 68.14 53.13 31.86
CA ALA A 19 68.66 52.19 30.90
C ALA A 19 67.58 51.95 29.82
N GLY A 20 67.84 52.44 28.68
CA GLY A 20 67.55 52.07 27.30
C GLY A 20 66.24 51.36 26.96
N CYS A 21 65.29 52.08 26.36
CA CYS A 21 64.25 51.48 25.50
C CYS A 21 64.96 50.82 24.32
N SER A 22 64.96 49.47 24.35
CA SER A 22 65.14 48.63 23.17
C SER A 22 63.71 48.23 22.68
N GLU A 23 63.24 48.95 21.69
CA GLU A 23 62.03 48.51 20.93
C GLU A 23 62.35 47.18 20.25
N SER A 24 61.83 46.12 20.81
CA SER A 24 61.77 44.87 20.10
C SER A 24 60.74 45.02 18.90
N PRO A 25 61.14 44.67 17.68
CA PRO A 25 60.18 44.70 16.56
C PRO A 25 59.08 43.76 16.87
N GLN A 26 57.83 44.29 17.06
CA GLN A 26 56.61 43.51 17.08
C GLN A 26 56.56 42.71 15.79
N LYS A 27 56.76 41.38 15.88
CA LYS A 27 56.46 40.46 14.84
C LYS A 27 54.99 40.69 14.47
N GLN A 28 54.78 41.36 13.33
CA GLN A 28 53.45 41.41 12.71
C GLN A 28 52.95 39.99 12.67
N ALA A 29 51.91 39.67 13.46
CA ALA A 29 51.21 38.41 13.38
C ALA A 29 50.75 38.29 11.94
N SER A 30 51.34 37.38 11.20
CA SER A 30 50.86 37.02 9.86
C SER A 30 49.37 36.75 9.95
N ALA A 31 48.56 37.47 9.17
CA ALA A 31 47.11 37.22 9.11
C ALA A 31 46.90 35.74 8.89
N PRO A 32 46.02 35.08 9.65
CA PRO A 32 45.77 33.66 9.50
C PRO A 32 45.39 33.37 8.07
N LEU A 33 46.04 32.37 7.48
CA LEU A 33 45.75 31.95 6.10
C LEU A 33 44.26 31.68 5.97
N PRO A 34 43.64 32.12 4.84
CA PRO A 34 42.22 31.86 4.62
C PRO A 34 41.91 30.37 4.73
N PRO A 35 40.90 29.97 5.46
CA PRO A 35 40.54 28.55 5.61
C PRO A 35 40.21 27.90 4.27
N VAL A 36 40.72 26.68 4.08
CA VAL A 36 40.42 25.88 2.89
C VAL A 36 39.01 25.28 3.03
N VAL A 37 38.18 25.47 2.01
CA VAL A 37 36.82 24.93 1.92
C VAL A 37 36.63 24.21 0.59
N THR A 38 35.84 23.13 0.56
CA THR A 38 35.49 22.46 -0.67
C THR A 38 34.21 23.06 -1.23
N VAL A 39 34.26 23.44 -2.49
CA VAL A 39 33.11 24.00 -3.22
C VAL A 39 32.68 23.07 -4.33
N ALA A 40 31.38 23.03 -4.57
CA ALA A 40 30.80 22.34 -5.74
C ALA A 40 29.75 23.22 -6.41
N LYS A 41 29.60 23.06 -7.71
CA LYS A 41 28.47 23.63 -8.42
C LYS A 41 27.21 22.76 -8.17
N PRO A 42 26.06 23.39 -8.02
CA PRO A 42 24.79 22.65 -7.89
C PRO A 42 24.54 21.75 -9.12
N THR A 43 24.02 20.56 -8.87
CA THR A 43 23.66 19.63 -9.96
C THR A 43 22.23 19.88 -10.37
N LYS A 44 21.99 20.03 -11.68
CA LYS A 44 20.63 20.18 -12.23
C LYS A 44 20.13 18.83 -12.73
N ARG A 45 19.01 18.39 -12.21
CA ARG A 45 18.36 17.14 -12.63
C ARG A 45 16.84 17.29 -12.73
N THR A 46 16.24 16.47 -13.57
CA THR A 46 14.79 16.31 -13.58
C THR A 46 14.37 15.43 -12.41
N VAL A 47 13.53 15.95 -11.55
CA VAL A 47 13.02 15.26 -10.36
C VAL A 47 11.50 15.24 -10.35
N VAL A 48 10.94 14.28 -9.61
CA VAL A 48 9.52 14.18 -9.28
C VAL A 48 9.46 14.10 -7.76
N ASP A 49 8.73 14.99 -7.13
CA ASP A 49 8.50 14.89 -5.68
C ASP A 49 7.75 13.58 -5.39
N GLN A 50 8.13 12.92 -4.31
CA GLN A 50 7.57 11.63 -3.92
C GLN A 50 6.93 11.75 -2.54
N ASP A 51 5.70 11.33 -2.43
CA ASP A 51 5.01 11.24 -1.15
C ASP A 51 5.04 9.79 -0.66
N GLU A 52 5.35 9.58 0.62
CA GLU A 52 5.40 8.25 1.21
C GLU A 52 4.27 8.09 2.22
N TYR A 53 3.53 6.99 2.06
CA TYR A 53 2.43 6.62 2.94
C TYR A 53 2.65 5.23 3.50
N VAL A 54 2.22 5.03 4.73
CA VAL A 54 2.15 3.70 5.36
C VAL A 54 0.77 3.11 5.09
N GLY A 55 0.73 1.82 4.80
CA GLY A 55 -0.51 1.11 4.59
C GLY A 55 -0.36 -0.36 4.92
N ARG A 56 -1.37 -1.13 4.55
CA ARG A 56 -1.41 -2.57 4.77
C ARG A 56 -1.88 -3.31 3.53
N PHE A 57 -1.41 -4.54 3.39
CA PHE A 57 -1.91 -5.44 2.36
C PHE A 57 -3.28 -5.98 2.71
N VAL A 58 -4.13 -6.11 1.70
CA VAL A 58 -5.43 -6.77 1.78
C VAL A 58 -5.57 -7.71 0.60
N ALA A 59 -6.24 -8.83 0.82
CA ALA A 59 -6.56 -9.75 -0.27
C ALA A 59 -7.52 -9.09 -1.28
N VAL A 60 -7.43 -9.47 -2.55
CA VAL A 60 -8.42 -9.08 -3.55
C VAL A 60 -9.76 -9.72 -3.22
N ASP A 61 -9.73 -11.02 -2.91
CA ASP A 61 -10.88 -11.81 -2.51
C ASP A 61 -10.60 -12.49 -1.16
N SER A 62 -11.57 -12.42 -0.26
CA SER A 62 -11.56 -13.13 1.01
C SER A 62 -12.91 -13.83 1.17
N VAL A 63 -12.92 -15.15 1.08
CA VAL A 63 -14.15 -15.94 1.05
C VAL A 63 -14.16 -16.91 2.23
N GLU A 64 -15.22 -16.83 3.01
CA GLU A 64 -15.53 -17.77 4.07
C GLU A 64 -16.22 -19.01 3.50
N ILE A 65 -15.65 -20.17 3.70
CA ILE A 65 -16.24 -21.44 3.32
C ILE A 65 -17.24 -21.86 4.41
N ARG A 66 -18.51 -21.84 4.03
CA ARG A 66 -19.64 -22.18 4.90
C ARG A 66 -20.50 -23.25 4.23
N ALA A 67 -21.05 -24.18 5.01
CA ALA A 67 -21.95 -25.21 4.51
C ALA A 67 -23.32 -24.63 4.19
N ARG A 68 -23.94 -25.13 3.11
CA ARG A 68 -25.32 -24.80 2.72
C ARG A 68 -26.33 -25.84 3.23
N VAL A 69 -25.85 -27.06 3.48
CA VAL A 69 -26.65 -28.18 4.03
C VAL A 69 -26.04 -28.68 5.33
N SER A 70 -26.85 -29.19 6.22
CA SER A 70 -26.39 -29.73 7.51
C SER A 70 -26.05 -31.21 7.36
N GLY A 71 -24.95 -31.65 7.95
CA GLY A 71 -24.51 -33.04 7.91
C GLY A 71 -23.23 -33.27 8.70
N TYR A 72 -22.83 -34.51 8.89
CA TYR A 72 -21.55 -34.83 9.53
C TYR A 72 -20.41 -34.67 8.54
N LEU A 73 -19.27 -34.12 9.00
CA LEU A 73 -18.07 -33.97 8.21
C LEU A 73 -17.40 -35.35 8.04
N ASP A 74 -17.37 -35.83 6.81
CA ASP A 74 -16.84 -37.15 6.45
C ASP A 74 -15.37 -37.07 6.06
N ARG A 75 -14.97 -36.04 5.27
CA ARG A 75 -13.60 -35.92 4.76
C ARG A 75 -13.16 -34.45 4.60
N ILE A 76 -11.85 -34.25 4.77
CA ILE A 76 -11.15 -33.01 4.49
C ILE A 76 -10.05 -33.32 3.47
N ASP A 77 -10.07 -32.62 2.33
CA ASP A 77 -9.24 -32.90 1.17
C ASP A 77 -8.12 -31.88 0.95
N PHE A 78 -7.74 -31.12 1.96
CA PHE A 78 -6.64 -30.16 1.91
C PHE A 78 -5.81 -30.15 3.21
N THR A 79 -4.64 -29.53 3.18
CA THR A 79 -3.83 -29.22 4.35
C THR A 79 -3.93 -27.74 4.70
N ASP A 80 -3.86 -27.40 6.00
CA ASP A 80 -3.93 -26.02 6.48
C ASP A 80 -2.80 -25.18 5.86
N GLY A 81 -3.14 -24.02 5.31
CA GLY A 81 -2.20 -23.11 4.61
C GLY A 81 -1.89 -23.47 3.16
N GLN A 82 -2.50 -24.51 2.59
CA GLN A 82 -2.28 -24.94 1.21
C GLN A 82 -2.81 -23.90 0.20
N MET A 83 -2.14 -23.80 -0.95
CA MET A 83 -2.70 -23.12 -2.13
C MET A 83 -3.74 -24.00 -2.81
N VAL A 84 -4.92 -23.47 -3.02
CA VAL A 84 -6.05 -24.14 -3.68
C VAL A 84 -6.44 -23.40 -4.95
N LYS A 85 -6.92 -24.14 -5.94
CA LYS A 85 -7.48 -23.60 -7.18
C LYS A 85 -8.98 -23.52 -7.08
N GLN A 86 -9.58 -22.64 -7.85
CA GLN A 86 -11.03 -22.61 -8.01
C GLN A 86 -11.56 -23.98 -8.45
N GLY A 87 -12.57 -24.52 -7.75
CA GLY A 87 -13.18 -25.82 -7.99
C GLY A 87 -12.56 -26.98 -7.22
N ASP A 88 -11.41 -26.80 -6.56
CA ASP A 88 -10.79 -27.85 -5.73
C ASP A 88 -11.75 -28.29 -4.62
N LEU A 89 -11.85 -29.60 -4.38
CA LEU A 89 -12.65 -30.18 -3.31
C LEU A 89 -11.94 -29.94 -1.96
N LEU A 90 -12.67 -29.35 -1.02
CA LEU A 90 -12.14 -28.99 0.30
C LEU A 90 -12.70 -29.85 1.42
N PHE A 91 -14.02 -30.00 1.44
CA PHE A 91 -14.72 -30.77 2.47
C PHE A 91 -15.80 -31.61 1.82
N THR A 92 -16.03 -32.77 2.40
CA THR A 92 -17.12 -33.68 2.01
C THR A 92 -17.96 -34.00 3.25
N LEU A 93 -19.25 -33.76 3.16
CA LEU A 93 -20.22 -34.19 4.16
C LEU A 93 -20.70 -35.63 3.86
N ASP A 94 -21.26 -36.31 4.86
CA ASP A 94 -21.88 -37.63 4.66
C ASP A 94 -22.99 -37.54 3.61
N LYS A 95 -22.76 -38.13 2.45
CA LYS A 95 -23.65 -38.11 1.28
C LYS A 95 -24.82 -39.03 1.39
N ARG A 96 -24.75 -40.07 2.24
CA ARG A 96 -25.73 -41.15 2.29
C ARG A 96 -27.18 -40.69 2.50
N PRO A 97 -27.45 -39.75 3.46
CA PRO A 97 -28.80 -39.23 3.63
C PRO A 97 -29.33 -38.51 2.38
N PHE A 98 -28.48 -37.73 1.74
CA PHE A 98 -28.83 -36.92 0.57
C PHE A 98 -29.04 -37.80 -0.68
N GLN A 99 -28.21 -38.85 -0.84
CA GLN A 99 -28.42 -39.84 -1.91
C GLN A 99 -29.76 -40.56 -1.76
N THR A 100 -30.09 -41.00 -0.55
CA THR A 100 -31.38 -41.65 -0.26
C THR A 100 -32.56 -40.70 -0.54
N ALA A 101 -32.43 -39.41 -0.19
CA ALA A 101 -33.47 -38.41 -0.49
C ALA A 101 -33.62 -38.17 -2.00
N LEU A 102 -32.52 -38.16 -2.75
CA LEU A 102 -32.54 -38.05 -4.21
C LEU A 102 -33.24 -39.28 -4.84
N ASP A 103 -32.87 -40.50 -4.41
CA ASP A 103 -33.44 -41.74 -4.91
C ASP A 103 -34.96 -41.79 -4.65
N GLN A 104 -35.41 -41.34 -3.48
CA GLN A 104 -36.83 -41.22 -3.14
C GLN A 104 -37.55 -40.19 -4.04
N ALA A 105 -36.93 -39.05 -4.31
CA ALA A 105 -37.49 -38.02 -5.19
C ALA A 105 -37.62 -38.54 -6.64
N VAL A 106 -36.63 -39.30 -7.12
CA VAL A 106 -36.64 -39.93 -8.44
C VAL A 106 -37.78 -40.96 -8.52
N GLY A 107 -37.94 -41.83 -7.52
CA GLY A 107 -39.05 -42.80 -7.49
C GLY A 107 -40.42 -42.12 -7.51
N ASN A 108 -40.59 -41.01 -6.78
CA ASN A 108 -41.83 -40.24 -6.81
C ASN A 108 -42.11 -39.59 -8.18
N LEU A 109 -41.06 -39.17 -8.90
CA LEU A 109 -41.15 -38.63 -10.25
C LEU A 109 -41.57 -39.73 -11.23
N GLU A 110 -41.01 -40.93 -11.15
CA GLU A 110 -41.37 -42.07 -11.98
C GLU A 110 -42.83 -42.46 -11.79
N GLN A 111 -43.31 -42.48 -10.54
CA GLN A 111 -44.73 -42.70 -10.25
C GLN A 111 -45.62 -41.63 -10.89
N ALA A 112 -45.24 -40.35 -10.80
CA ALA A 112 -45.99 -39.25 -11.41
C ALA A 112 -46.02 -39.36 -12.94
N ARG A 113 -44.92 -39.76 -13.57
CA ARG A 113 -44.83 -40.01 -15.02
C ARG A 113 -45.73 -41.18 -15.46
N ALA A 114 -45.76 -42.25 -14.69
CA ALA A 114 -46.65 -43.36 -14.95
C ALA A 114 -48.16 -42.97 -14.89
N ASN A 115 -48.47 -42.10 -13.89
CA ASN A 115 -49.85 -41.59 -13.77
C ASN A 115 -50.20 -40.64 -14.93
N LEU A 116 -49.26 -39.84 -15.42
CA LEU A 116 -49.44 -38.98 -16.59
C LEU A 116 -49.70 -39.86 -17.85
N ALA A 117 -48.87 -40.89 -18.07
CA ALA A 117 -48.99 -41.79 -19.20
C ALA A 117 -50.40 -42.53 -19.20
N PHE A 118 -50.86 -42.89 -17.99
CA PHE A 118 -52.23 -43.44 -17.86
C PHE A 118 -53.29 -42.38 -18.23
N ALA A 119 -53.20 -41.16 -17.72
CA ALA A 119 -54.10 -40.04 -17.98
C ALA A 119 -54.11 -39.66 -19.50
N ASP A 120 -52.95 -39.67 -20.14
CA ASP A 120 -52.80 -39.43 -21.58
C ASP A 120 -53.55 -40.52 -22.41
N THR A 121 -53.32 -41.77 -22.06
CA THR A 121 -53.93 -42.88 -22.74
C THR A 121 -55.44 -42.86 -22.54
N ASP A 122 -55.90 -42.52 -21.32
CA ASP A 122 -57.32 -42.45 -21.02
C ASP A 122 -58.02 -41.28 -21.72
N LEU A 123 -57.34 -40.11 -21.80
CA LEU A 123 -57.89 -39.00 -22.58
C LEU A 123 -57.94 -39.31 -24.08
N ALA A 124 -56.88 -39.94 -24.64
CA ALA A 124 -56.88 -40.35 -26.04
C ALA A 124 -58.01 -41.29 -26.37
N ARG A 125 -58.28 -42.28 -25.48
CA ARG A 125 -59.43 -43.19 -25.58
C ARG A 125 -60.72 -42.39 -25.42
N GLY A 126 -60.82 -41.45 -24.47
CA GLY A 126 -61.98 -40.60 -24.31
C GLY A 126 -62.31 -39.76 -25.53
N ALA A 127 -61.32 -39.24 -26.22
CA ALA A 127 -61.50 -38.47 -27.46
C ALA A 127 -62.17 -39.30 -28.59
N GLN A 128 -61.85 -40.59 -28.65
CA GLN A 128 -62.52 -41.51 -29.59
C GLN A 128 -63.97 -41.75 -29.20
N LEU A 129 -64.22 -42.01 -27.91
CA LEU A 129 -65.58 -42.31 -27.41
C LEU A 129 -66.53 -41.10 -27.51
N VAL A 130 -66.06 -39.88 -27.39
CA VAL A 130 -66.87 -38.66 -27.64
C VAL A 130 -67.27 -38.56 -29.09
N LYS A 131 -66.37 -38.83 -30.03
CA LYS A 131 -66.69 -38.84 -31.46
C LYS A 131 -67.76 -39.85 -31.77
N GLU A 132 -67.80 -41.04 -31.11
CA GLU A 132 -68.75 -42.08 -31.20
C GLU A 132 -70.02 -41.80 -30.37
N ARG A 133 -70.12 -40.65 -29.68
CA ARG A 133 -71.19 -40.24 -28.78
C ARG A 133 -71.51 -41.29 -27.66
N THR A 134 -70.46 -42.03 -27.24
CA THR A 134 -70.59 -43.07 -26.19
C THR A 134 -70.40 -42.47 -24.79
N ILE A 135 -69.71 -41.33 -24.64
CA ILE A 135 -69.52 -40.58 -23.38
C ILE A 135 -69.97 -39.13 -23.52
N THR A 136 -70.25 -38.47 -22.37
CA THR A 136 -70.66 -37.06 -22.33
C THR A 136 -69.45 -36.14 -22.44
N GLU A 137 -69.70 -34.92 -22.91
CA GLU A 137 -68.63 -33.85 -22.92
C GLU A 137 -68.08 -33.60 -21.51
N GLN A 138 -68.94 -33.61 -20.51
CA GLN A 138 -68.54 -33.50 -19.11
C GLN A 138 -67.48 -34.56 -18.71
N THR A 139 -67.66 -35.81 -19.12
CA THR A 139 -66.70 -36.89 -18.85
C THR A 139 -65.37 -36.67 -19.57
N PHE A 140 -65.43 -36.17 -20.79
CA PHE A 140 -64.20 -35.80 -21.54
C PHE A 140 -63.44 -34.65 -20.89
N ASP A 141 -64.18 -33.62 -20.44
CA ASP A 141 -63.59 -32.51 -19.74
C ASP A 141 -62.94 -32.97 -18.44
N GLN A 142 -63.54 -33.88 -17.70
CA GLN A 142 -62.91 -34.47 -16.49
C GLN A 142 -61.62 -35.20 -16.82
N ARG A 143 -61.47 -35.93 -17.90
CA ARG A 143 -60.26 -36.62 -18.34
C ARG A 143 -59.23 -35.62 -18.79
N THR A 144 -59.62 -34.54 -19.48
CA THR A 144 -58.71 -33.43 -19.85
C THR A 144 -58.16 -32.78 -18.63
N GLN A 145 -58.98 -32.53 -17.62
CA GLN A 145 -58.50 -31.95 -16.34
C GLN A 145 -57.63 -32.94 -15.59
N ALA A 146 -57.91 -34.25 -15.57
CA ALA A 146 -57.05 -35.26 -14.96
C ALA A 146 -55.61 -35.25 -15.57
N LYS A 147 -55.51 -35.18 -16.89
CA LYS A 147 -54.26 -35.08 -17.59
C LYS A 147 -53.47 -33.77 -17.15
N ARG A 148 -54.14 -32.62 -17.16
CA ARG A 148 -53.52 -31.36 -16.75
C ARG A 148 -52.99 -31.42 -15.30
N VAL A 149 -53.74 -32.04 -14.39
CA VAL A 149 -53.31 -32.26 -13.00
C VAL A 149 -52.10 -33.20 -12.95
N ALA A 150 -52.10 -34.30 -13.73
CA ALA A 150 -50.96 -35.21 -13.81
C ALA A 150 -49.70 -34.51 -14.37
N GLU A 151 -49.82 -33.68 -15.42
CA GLU A 151 -48.74 -32.87 -15.97
C GLU A 151 -48.17 -31.91 -14.93
N ALA A 152 -49.01 -31.20 -14.18
CA ALA A 152 -48.59 -30.30 -13.11
C ALA A 152 -47.86 -31.07 -11.99
N THR A 153 -48.32 -32.29 -11.67
CA THR A 153 -47.69 -33.16 -10.68
C THR A 153 -46.29 -33.59 -11.14
N VAL A 154 -46.12 -33.97 -12.41
CA VAL A 154 -44.80 -34.31 -12.97
C VAL A 154 -43.83 -33.11 -12.80
N ARG A 155 -44.25 -31.89 -13.21
CA ARG A 155 -43.41 -30.69 -13.03
C ARG A 155 -43.05 -30.45 -11.58
N ALA A 156 -43.95 -30.62 -10.63
CA ALA A 156 -43.67 -30.47 -9.19
C ALA A 156 -42.66 -31.53 -8.69
N ARG A 157 -42.73 -32.78 -9.17
CA ARG A 157 -41.79 -33.85 -8.82
C ARG A 157 -40.41 -33.64 -9.49
N GLU A 158 -40.36 -33.11 -10.71
CA GLU A 158 -39.12 -32.71 -11.37
C GLU A 158 -38.39 -31.64 -10.57
N ALA A 159 -39.09 -30.63 -10.07
CA ALA A 159 -38.52 -29.62 -9.17
C ALA A 159 -37.99 -30.24 -7.85
N ALA A 160 -38.70 -31.22 -7.28
CA ALA A 160 -38.25 -31.93 -6.08
C ALA A 160 -36.97 -32.75 -6.33
N VAL A 161 -36.82 -33.40 -7.48
CA VAL A 161 -35.57 -34.08 -7.88
C VAL A 161 -34.47 -33.10 -8.06
N ALA A 162 -34.70 -31.93 -8.70
CA ALA A 162 -33.71 -30.90 -8.86
C ALA A 162 -33.17 -30.36 -7.51
N ASN A 163 -34.08 -30.14 -6.54
CA ASN A 163 -33.70 -29.71 -5.18
C ASN A 163 -32.85 -30.78 -4.47
N ALA A 164 -33.28 -32.04 -4.47
CA ALA A 164 -32.53 -33.14 -3.84
C ALA A 164 -31.12 -33.31 -4.47
N LYS A 165 -31.02 -33.10 -5.79
CA LYS A 165 -29.75 -33.12 -6.50
C LYS A 165 -28.83 -31.97 -6.07
N LEU A 166 -29.37 -30.76 -5.92
CA LEU A 166 -28.61 -29.60 -5.40
C LEU A 166 -28.12 -29.82 -3.96
N ASP A 167 -29.01 -30.40 -3.09
CA ASP A 167 -28.60 -30.69 -1.72
C ASP A 167 -27.48 -31.72 -1.68
N LEU A 168 -27.50 -32.74 -2.56
CA LEU A 168 -26.39 -33.68 -2.69
C LEU A 168 -25.12 -33.02 -3.22
N GLU A 169 -25.22 -32.11 -4.19
CA GLU A 169 -24.07 -31.34 -4.70
C GLU A 169 -23.46 -30.48 -3.58
N PHE A 170 -24.30 -29.87 -2.74
CA PHE A 170 -23.82 -29.04 -1.62
C PHE A 170 -23.16 -29.84 -0.49
N THR A 171 -23.16 -31.16 -0.52
CA THR A 171 -22.35 -32.00 0.37
C THR A 171 -20.86 -31.94 0.02
N GLU A 172 -20.51 -31.55 -1.21
CA GLU A 172 -19.16 -31.32 -1.66
C GLU A 172 -18.87 -29.82 -1.63
N LEU A 173 -18.08 -29.39 -0.67
CA LEU A 173 -17.69 -28.00 -0.57
C LEU A 173 -16.40 -27.77 -1.36
N ARG A 174 -16.51 -26.97 -2.41
CA ARG A 174 -15.41 -26.66 -3.33
C ARG A 174 -14.96 -25.22 -3.17
N ALA A 175 -13.71 -24.95 -3.50
CA ALA A 175 -13.13 -23.61 -3.48
C ALA A 175 -13.82 -22.71 -4.53
N PRO A 176 -14.44 -21.60 -4.12
CA PRO A 176 -15.08 -20.66 -5.06
C PRO A 176 -14.06 -19.76 -5.77
N VAL A 177 -12.89 -19.56 -5.19
CA VAL A 177 -11.78 -18.75 -5.70
C VAL A 177 -10.47 -19.48 -5.50
N ALA A 178 -9.46 -19.13 -6.30
CA ALA A 178 -8.09 -19.58 -6.08
C ALA A 178 -7.44 -18.72 -4.97
N GLY A 179 -6.58 -19.33 -4.14
CA GLY A 179 -5.90 -18.63 -3.07
C GLY A 179 -5.34 -19.56 -2.02
N ARG A 180 -4.88 -18.99 -0.91
CA ARG A 180 -4.40 -19.77 0.24
C ARG A 180 -5.55 -20.03 1.20
N ILE A 181 -5.79 -21.29 1.50
CA ILE A 181 -6.78 -21.68 2.50
C ILE A 181 -6.16 -21.54 3.91
N GLY A 182 -6.93 -20.99 4.84
CA GLY A 182 -6.56 -20.90 6.25
C GLY A 182 -6.65 -22.23 6.98
N ASP A 183 -6.59 -22.17 8.31
CA ASP A 183 -6.78 -23.32 9.18
C ASP A 183 -8.24 -23.82 9.12
N ARG A 184 -8.40 -25.13 9.23
CA ARG A 184 -9.72 -25.74 9.40
C ARG A 184 -10.29 -25.39 10.79
N ARG A 185 -11.52 -24.93 10.82
CA ARG A 185 -12.21 -24.58 12.07
C ARG A 185 -12.96 -25.74 12.70
N ILE A 186 -13.11 -26.85 11.98
CA ILE A 186 -13.93 -27.99 12.35
C ILE A 186 -13.16 -29.28 12.07
N SER A 187 -13.33 -30.28 12.96
CA SER A 187 -12.71 -31.61 12.87
C SER A 187 -13.65 -32.64 12.23
N LEU A 188 -13.07 -33.70 11.67
CA LEU A 188 -13.80 -34.84 11.13
C LEU A 188 -14.77 -35.42 12.19
N GLY A 189 -15.93 -35.84 11.73
CA GLY A 189 -17.01 -36.42 12.55
C GLY A 189 -17.87 -35.38 13.28
N ASN A 190 -17.55 -34.08 13.20
CA ASN A 190 -18.42 -33.05 13.78
C ASN A 190 -19.66 -32.81 12.92
N LEU A 191 -20.78 -32.50 13.57
CA LEU A 191 -21.97 -32.03 12.91
C LEU A 191 -21.77 -30.59 12.43
N ILE A 192 -21.94 -30.37 11.15
CA ILE A 192 -21.92 -29.06 10.51
C ILE A 192 -23.34 -28.57 10.34
N MET A 193 -23.58 -27.32 10.72
CA MET A 193 -24.85 -26.65 10.53
C MET A 193 -24.80 -25.83 9.24
N GLY A 194 -25.58 -26.21 8.26
CA GLY A 194 -25.84 -25.48 7.02
C GLY A 194 -27.24 -24.90 7.02
N SER A 195 -27.37 -23.66 6.57
CA SER A 195 -28.68 -23.02 6.43
C SER A 195 -28.61 -21.90 5.43
N THR A 196 -29.66 -21.66 4.70
CA THR A 196 -29.83 -20.47 3.86
C THR A 196 -30.40 -19.29 4.64
N THR A 197 -30.87 -19.51 5.87
CA THR A 197 -31.61 -18.49 6.66
C THR A 197 -31.15 -18.36 8.12
N GLY A 198 -30.09 -19.05 8.55
CA GLY A 198 -29.65 -19.08 9.93
C GLY A 198 -28.13 -19.04 10.12
N THR A 199 -27.68 -19.32 11.35
CA THR A 199 -26.26 -19.40 11.69
C THR A 199 -25.64 -20.62 11.02
N THR A 200 -24.66 -20.41 10.18
CA THR A 200 -23.92 -21.47 9.47
C THR A 200 -22.55 -21.67 10.08
N SER A 201 -22.06 -22.92 10.09
CA SER A 201 -20.71 -23.24 10.54
C SER A 201 -19.67 -22.67 9.56
N LEU A 202 -18.71 -21.87 10.08
CA LEU A 202 -17.52 -21.48 9.35
C LEU A 202 -16.52 -22.65 9.36
N LEU A 203 -16.11 -23.11 8.18
CA LEU A 203 -15.24 -24.27 8.02
C LEU A 203 -13.79 -23.86 7.79
N ALA A 204 -13.55 -22.92 6.89
CA ALA A 204 -12.25 -22.34 6.57
C ALA A 204 -12.44 -20.98 5.89
N THR A 205 -11.34 -20.24 5.71
CA THR A 205 -11.34 -19.01 4.91
C THR A 205 -10.31 -19.15 3.81
N ILE A 206 -10.63 -18.74 2.59
CA ILE A 206 -9.70 -18.65 1.46
C ILE A 206 -9.41 -17.19 1.20
N VAL A 207 -8.14 -16.82 1.08
CA VAL A 207 -7.69 -15.48 0.71
C VAL A 207 -6.89 -15.54 -0.58
N SER A 208 -7.20 -14.67 -1.52
CA SER A 208 -6.38 -14.51 -2.73
C SER A 208 -5.02 -13.91 -2.37
N ILE A 209 -3.96 -14.40 -3.02
CA ILE A 209 -2.58 -13.97 -2.75
C ILE A 209 -2.01 -13.16 -3.92
N ASP A 210 -2.29 -13.54 -5.16
CA ASP A 210 -1.83 -12.85 -6.36
C ASP A 210 -3.01 -12.64 -7.33
N PRO A 211 -3.26 -11.40 -7.75
CA PRO A 211 -2.66 -10.15 -7.28
C PRO A 211 -3.08 -9.79 -5.84
N ILE A 212 -2.29 -8.94 -5.19
CA ILE A 212 -2.60 -8.43 -3.85
C ILE A 212 -2.86 -6.92 -3.88
N ARG A 213 -3.75 -6.44 -3.03
CA ARG A 213 -4.06 -5.02 -2.88
C ARG A 213 -3.29 -4.43 -1.70
N PHE A 214 -2.93 -3.17 -1.84
CA PHE A 214 -2.32 -2.38 -0.76
C PHE A 214 -3.18 -1.16 -0.49
N GLU A 215 -3.73 -1.05 0.71
CA GLU A 215 -4.54 0.07 1.15
C GLU A 215 -3.70 1.03 1.99
N PHE A 216 -3.76 2.31 1.65
CA PHE A 216 -3.09 3.39 2.35
C PHE A 216 -4.00 4.60 2.47
N THR A 217 -3.71 5.47 3.43
CA THR A 217 -4.47 6.71 3.63
C THR A 217 -3.56 7.91 3.45
N PHE A 218 -4.12 8.98 2.91
CA PHE A 218 -3.44 10.26 2.75
C PHE A 218 -4.39 11.41 3.11
N ASP A 219 -3.80 12.54 3.49
CA ASP A 219 -4.51 13.70 3.98
C ASP A 219 -5.22 14.49 2.87
N GLU A 220 -6.17 15.33 3.25
CA GLU A 220 -6.95 16.17 2.32
C GLU A 220 -6.06 17.12 1.52
N ALA A 221 -4.98 17.65 2.10
CA ALA A 221 -4.07 18.55 1.38
C ALA A 221 -3.36 17.84 0.22
N SER A 222 -2.93 16.60 0.43
CA SER A 222 -2.36 15.73 -0.60
C SER A 222 -3.39 15.38 -1.67
N TYR A 223 -4.62 15.06 -1.26
CA TYR A 223 -5.72 14.80 -2.19
C TYR A 223 -5.99 16.00 -3.11
N LEU A 224 -6.13 17.20 -2.54
CA LEU A 224 -6.32 18.42 -3.33
C LEU A 224 -5.15 18.71 -4.27
N ARG A 225 -3.92 18.40 -3.86
CA ARG A 225 -2.75 18.50 -4.73
C ARG A 225 -2.85 17.54 -5.92
N TYR A 226 -3.18 16.28 -5.68
CA TYR A 226 -3.36 15.27 -6.73
C TYR A 226 -4.49 15.62 -7.69
N GLU A 227 -5.63 16.10 -7.17
CA GLU A 227 -6.76 16.59 -8.00
C GLU A 227 -6.36 17.76 -8.92
N ARG A 228 -5.54 18.68 -8.41
CA ARG A 228 -5.04 19.81 -9.23
C ARG A 228 -4.07 19.33 -10.31
N LEU A 229 -3.24 18.34 -10.00
CA LEU A 229 -2.33 17.71 -10.98
C LEU A 229 -3.12 16.97 -12.06
N ALA A 230 -4.20 16.29 -11.69
CA ALA A 230 -5.10 15.61 -12.62
C ALA A 230 -5.74 16.57 -13.62
N LYS A 231 -6.24 17.71 -13.15
CA LYS A 231 -6.80 18.76 -14.01
C LYS A 231 -5.77 19.37 -14.96
N GLY A 232 -4.49 19.30 -14.62
CA GLY A 232 -3.36 19.71 -15.46
C GLY A 232 -2.94 18.68 -16.52
N GLY A 233 -3.71 17.61 -16.72
CA GLY A 233 -3.45 16.56 -17.72
C GLY A 233 -2.60 15.38 -17.22
N ARG A 234 -2.36 15.28 -15.92
CA ARG A 234 -1.69 14.14 -15.25
C ARG A 234 -2.58 13.64 -14.14
N ASP A 235 -3.41 12.68 -14.48
CA ASP A 235 -4.36 12.12 -13.54
C ASP A 235 -3.65 11.23 -12.51
N MET A 236 -3.40 11.80 -11.32
CA MET A 236 -2.84 11.11 -10.16
C MET A 236 -3.92 10.42 -9.32
N THR A 237 -5.19 10.71 -9.61
CA THR A 237 -6.37 10.09 -8.99
C THR A 237 -7.06 9.12 -9.95
N SER A 238 -6.43 8.88 -11.10
CA SER A 238 -6.97 8.05 -12.17
C SER A 238 -7.31 6.65 -11.66
N ARG A 239 -8.55 6.29 -11.83
CA ARG A 239 -9.08 4.95 -11.52
C ARG A 239 -8.74 3.93 -12.60
N ASP A 240 -8.03 4.33 -13.64
CA ASP A 240 -7.67 3.49 -14.79
C ASP A 240 -6.31 2.78 -14.62
N GLY A 241 -5.67 2.90 -13.45
CA GLY A 241 -4.39 2.28 -13.16
C GLY A 241 -3.19 2.95 -13.83
N SER A 242 -3.31 4.23 -14.26
CA SER A 242 -2.23 4.97 -14.89
C SER A 242 -1.12 5.39 -13.93
N VAL A 243 -1.43 5.54 -12.62
CA VAL A 243 -0.48 5.97 -11.60
C VAL A 243 0.36 4.81 -11.12
N VAL A 244 1.62 4.80 -11.50
CA VAL A 244 2.60 3.82 -11.01
C VAL A 244 3.13 4.25 -9.65
N VAL A 245 3.13 3.33 -8.71
CA VAL A 245 3.60 3.53 -7.34
C VAL A 245 4.69 2.53 -7.00
N GLY A 246 5.66 2.97 -6.20
CA GLY A 246 6.69 2.11 -5.65
C GLY A 246 6.29 1.59 -4.28
N LEU A 247 6.73 0.39 -3.93
CA LEU A 247 6.47 -0.20 -2.62
C LEU A 247 7.75 -0.75 -2.03
N LYS A 248 7.92 -0.56 -0.72
CA LYS A 248 8.97 -1.21 0.07
C LYS A 248 8.41 -1.83 1.33
N LEU A 249 8.90 -3.00 1.67
CA LEU A 249 8.61 -3.67 2.93
C LEU A 249 9.39 -2.99 4.09
N LEU A 250 9.06 -3.35 5.32
CA LEU A 250 9.67 -2.73 6.51
C LEU A 250 11.15 -3.05 6.67
N ASP A 251 11.61 -4.18 6.13
CA ASP A 251 13.00 -4.64 6.13
C ASP A 251 13.79 -4.20 4.90
N GLU A 252 13.15 -3.59 3.90
CA GLU A 252 13.78 -3.09 2.69
C GLU A 252 14.16 -1.61 2.82
N GLN A 253 15.27 -1.22 2.18
CA GLN A 253 15.69 0.18 2.12
C GLN A 253 15.12 0.89 0.88
N ASP A 254 14.96 0.16 -0.23
CA ASP A 254 14.56 0.70 -1.52
C ASP A 254 13.15 0.28 -1.91
N PHE A 255 12.49 1.09 -2.76
CA PHE A 255 11.19 0.82 -3.35
C PHE A 255 11.34 -0.07 -4.60
N ARG A 256 11.52 -1.38 -4.39
CA ARG A 256 11.83 -2.34 -5.47
C ARG A 256 10.60 -2.84 -6.22
N ARG A 257 9.44 -2.90 -5.53
CA ARG A 257 8.20 -3.40 -6.13
C ARG A 257 7.43 -2.25 -6.74
N GLN A 258 6.89 -2.48 -7.92
CA GLN A 258 6.02 -1.53 -8.60
C GLN A 258 4.60 -2.05 -8.65
N GLY A 259 3.65 -1.16 -8.45
CA GLY A 259 2.23 -1.42 -8.54
C GLY A 259 1.52 -0.25 -9.20
N ARG A 260 0.20 -0.33 -9.27
CA ARG A 260 -0.63 0.71 -9.86
C ARG A 260 -1.79 1.05 -8.95
N VAL A 261 -2.07 2.33 -8.82
CA VAL A 261 -3.28 2.79 -8.11
C VAL A 261 -4.49 2.37 -8.93
N ASP A 262 -5.38 1.59 -8.33
CA ASP A 262 -6.62 1.11 -8.96
C ASP A 262 -7.87 1.78 -8.38
N PHE A 263 -7.74 2.41 -7.21
CA PHE A 263 -8.88 3.02 -6.54
C PHE A 263 -8.44 4.15 -5.61
N VAL A 264 -9.20 5.22 -5.62
CA VAL A 264 -9.22 6.28 -4.60
C VAL A 264 -10.65 6.46 -4.16
N ASP A 265 -10.88 6.52 -2.85
CA ASP A 265 -12.22 6.66 -2.29
C ASP A 265 -12.86 7.98 -2.75
N ASN A 266 -14.18 8.05 -2.69
CA ASN A 266 -14.96 9.24 -3.05
C ASN A 266 -15.43 10.03 -1.84
N VAL A 267 -15.08 9.59 -0.62
CA VAL A 267 -15.45 10.22 0.64
C VAL A 267 -14.22 10.32 1.54
N ILE A 268 -14.01 11.51 2.10
CA ILE A 268 -13.02 11.75 3.14
C ILE A 268 -13.59 11.31 4.48
N ASP A 269 -12.83 10.52 5.23
CA ASP A 269 -13.19 10.16 6.60
C ASP A 269 -13.17 11.40 7.49
N ARG A 270 -14.33 11.76 8.03
CA ARG A 270 -14.51 12.99 8.81
C ARG A 270 -13.79 12.96 10.17
N SER A 271 -13.51 11.78 10.69
CA SER A 271 -12.84 11.62 12.00
C SER A 271 -11.34 11.84 11.90
N SER A 272 -10.73 11.45 10.80
CA SER A 272 -9.28 11.52 10.58
C SER A 272 -8.85 12.59 9.57
N GLY A 273 -9.78 13.14 8.76
CA GLY A 273 -9.44 14.04 7.67
C GLY A 273 -8.63 13.39 6.56
N THR A 274 -8.73 12.06 6.43
CA THR A 274 -7.96 11.29 5.44
C THR A 274 -8.86 10.63 4.42
N ILE A 275 -8.30 10.32 3.26
CA ILE A 275 -8.95 9.57 2.20
C ILE A 275 -8.16 8.29 1.93
N ARG A 276 -8.86 7.22 1.59
CA ARG A 276 -8.26 5.91 1.30
C ARG A 276 -7.89 5.80 -0.16
N GLY A 277 -6.63 5.46 -0.41
CA GLY A 277 -6.12 5.01 -1.70
C GLY A 277 -5.84 3.52 -1.69
N ARG A 278 -5.88 2.90 -2.85
CA ARG A 278 -5.58 1.49 -3.03
C ARG A 278 -4.76 1.29 -4.29
N ALA A 279 -3.76 0.43 -4.19
CA ALA A 279 -2.92 0.04 -5.30
C ALA A 279 -2.87 -1.49 -5.42
N VAL A 280 -2.67 -2.01 -6.62
CA VAL A 280 -2.54 -3.44 -6.91
C VAL A 280 -1.09 -3.75 -7.22
N PHE A 281 -0.61 -4.85 -6.64
CA PHE A 281 0.73 -5.38 -6.83
C PHE A 281 0.66 -6.84 -7.25
N SER A 282 1.57 -7.26 -8.11
CA SER A 282 1.79 -8.67 -8.40
C SER A 282 2.59 -9.31 -7.27
N ASN A 283 2.27 -10.55 -6.92
CA ASN A 283 2.86 -11.28 -5.80
C ASN A 283 3.17 -12.74 -6.17
N PRO A 284 3.92 -12.99 -7.27
CA PRO A 284 4.18 -14.35 -7.74
C PRO A 284 5.00 -15.18 -6.75
N ASP A 285 5.75 -14.53 -5.86
CA ASP A 285 6.61 -15.18 -4.87
C ASP A 285 5.91 -15.45 -3.53
N ASP A 286 4.62 -15.14 -3.41
CA ASP A 286 3.79 -15.28 -2.20
C ASP A 286 4.35 -14.61 -0.93
N VAL A 287 5.27 -13.65 -1.09
CA VAL A 287 5.93 -12.94 0.02
C VAL A 287 4.97 -11.96 0.69
N LEU A 288 4.14 -11.30 -0.13
CA LEU A 288 3.21 -10.31 0.37
C LEU A 288 1.97 -11.02 0.94
N THR A 289 1.79 -10.92 2.24
CA THR A 289 0.66 -11.56 2.95
C THR A 289 -0.35 -10.50 3.38
N PRO A 290 -1.67 -10.73 3.21
CA PRO A 290 -2.70 -9.84 3.74
C PRO A 290 -2.51 -9.57 5.23
N GLY A 291 -2.62 -8.30 5.63
CA GLY A 291 -2.38 -7.83 7.00
C GLY A 291 -0.98 -7.27 7.24
N MET A 292 0.03 -7.57 6.42
CA MET A 292 1.36 -6.99 6.54
C MET A 292 1.34 -5.48 6.25
N PHE A 293 2.23 -4.75 6.93
CA PHE A 293 2.45 -3.32 6.69
C PHE A 293 3.59 -3.11 5.71
N ALA A 294 3.50 -2.02 4.95
CA ALA A 294 4.54 -1.58 4.03
C ALA A 294 4.48 -0.05 3.86
N ARG A 295 5.41 0.49 3.08
CA ARG A 295 5.39 1.89 2.64
C ARG A 295 5.19 1.94 1.13
N VAL A 296 4.26 2.77 0.71
CA VAL A 296 4.05 3.09 -0.71
C VAL A 296 4.59 4.47 -0.99
N ARG A 297 5.23 4.63 -2.14
CA ARG A 297 5.71 5.90 -2.66
C ARG A 297 4.88 6.28 -3.88
N VAL A 298 4.22 7.43 -3.78
CA VAL A 298 3.31 7.97 -4.81
C VAL A 298 3.95 9.23 -5.38
N PRO A 299 3.98 9.43 -6.72
CA PRO A 299 4.44 10.68 -7.31
C PRO A 299 3.59 11.85 -6.83
N GLY A 300 4.21 12.88 -6.25
CA GLY A 300 3.54 14.05 -5.64
C GLY A 300 3.60 15.32 -6.47
N SER A 301 4.37 15.32 -7.58
CA SER A 301 4.50 16.46 -8.49
C SER A 301 4.68 16.02 -9.94
N PRO A 302 4.50 16.93 -10.92
CA PRO A 302 5.05 16.73 -12.25
C PRO A 302 6.57 16.64 -12.20
N SER A 303 7.20 16.11 -13.26
CA SER A 303 8.65 16.22 -13.42
C SER A 303 9.04 17.68 -13.65
N TYR A 304 10.00 18.17 -12.90
CA TYR A 304 10.54 19.53 -13.04
C TYR A 304 12.06 19.52 -12.94
N GLN A 305 12.69 20.56 -13.50
CA GLN A 305 14.13 20.74 -13.33
C GLN A 305 14.40 21.31 -11.94
N ALA A 306 15.20 20.62 -11.17
CA ALA A 306 15.60 21.05 -9.83
C ALA A 306 17.11 21.19 -9.69
N VAL A 307 17.49 22.11 -8.83
CA VAL A 307 18.85 22.29 -8.38
C VAL A 307 19.06 21.42 -7.14
N LEU A 308 20.09 20.59 -7.14
CA LEU A 308 20.37 19.65 -6.07
C LEU A 308 21.74 19.91 -5.47
N LEU A 309 21.83 19.76 -4.17
CA LEU A 309 23.06 19.88 -3.38
C LEU A 309 23.16 18.72 -2.38
N PRO A 310 24.37 18.30 -1.99
CA PRO A 310 24.55 17.43 -0.84
C PRO A 310 23.88 18.03 0.42
N ASP A 311 23.15 17.24 1.17
CA ASP A 311 22.42 17.72 2.38
C ASP A 311 23.40 18.34 3.41
N ALA A 312 24.66 17.88 3.42
CA ALA A 312 25.72 18.40 4.26
C ALA A 312 26.10 19.89 3.95
N ALA A 313 25.75 20.38 2.76
CA ALA A 313 25.99 21.79 2.37
C ALA A 313 24.96 22.76 2.96
N VAL A 314 23.88 22.22 3.56
CA VAL A 314 22.79 23.03 4.10
C VAL A 314 23.03 23.31 5.58
N GLY A 315 23.16 24.58 5.92
CA GLY A 315 23.20 25.06 7.30
C GLY A 315 21.80 25.41 7.83
N THR A 316 21.71 25.51 9.15
CA THR A 316 20.50 25.98 9.83
C THR A 316 20.85 27.14 10.76
N GLU A 317 20.17 28.27 10.60
CA GLU A 317 20.23 29.40 11.47
C GLU A 317 18.84 29.65 12.09
N GLN A 318 18.71 29.31 13.36
CA GLN A 318 17.39 29.28 14.03
C GLN A 318 16.37 28.48 13.27
N VAL A 319 15.44 29.12 12.54
CA VAL A 319 14.35 28.50 11.78
C VAL A 319 14.66 28.49 10.28
N ARG A 320 15.64 29.26 9.82
CA ARG A 320 15.94 29.41 8.38
C ARG A 320 17.04 28.46 7.95
N LYS A 321 16.89 27.94 6.74
CA LYS A 321 17.90 27.14 6.07
C LYS A 321 18.74 28.05 5.18
N PHE A 322 20.04 27.80 5.15
CA PHE A 322 20.96 28.58 4.33
C PHE A 322 22.03 27.69 3.71
N VAL A 323 22.68 28.20 2.69
CA VAL A 323 23.94 27.68 2.12
C VAL A 323 24.97 28.78 2.12
N LEU A 324 26.23 28.40 2.16
CA LEU A 324 27.34 29.31 2.00
C LEU A 324 27.88 29.23 0.57
N VAL A 325 27.93 30.35 -0.12
CA VAL A 325 28.39 30.49 -1.50
C VAL A 325 29.70 31.30 -1.50
N VAL A 326 30.62 30.96 -2.36
CA VAL A 326 31.86 31.68 -2.53
C VAL A 326 31.75 32.57 -3.79
N ASP A 327 31.87 33.89 -3.61
CA ASP A 327 31.82 34.86 -4.72
C ASP A 327 33.14 34.88 -5.55
N ALA A 328 33.20 35.73 -6.57
CA ALA A 328 34.37 35.86 -7.44
C ALA A 328 35.66 36.32 -6.72
N ASP A 329 35.48 37.07 -5.62
CA ASP A 329 36.57 37.58 -4.77
C ASP A 329 36.99 36.58 -3.68
N ASN A 330 36.50 35.35 -3.73
CA ASN A 330 36.67 34.29 -2.74
C ASN A 330 36.18 34.67 -1.33
N VAL A 331 35.11 35.49 -1.26
CA VAL A 331 34.45 35.87 -0.03
C VAL A 331 33.20 35.02 0.14
N VAL A 332 32.96 34.52 1.34
CA VAL A 332 31.78 33.71 1.68
C VAL A 332 30.56 34.60 1.80
N ARG A 333 29.50 34.23 1.07
CA ARG A 333 28.19 34.86 1.17
C ARG A 333 27.16 33.85 1.66
N MET A 334 26.30 34.26 2.56
CA MET A 334 25.19 33.46 3.03
C MET A 334 23.94 33.70 2.14
N LYS A 335 23.38 32.63 1.57
CA LYS A 335 22.11 32.67 0.84
C LYS A 335 21.08 31.82 1.56
N TYR A 336 19.91 32.38 1.90
CA TYR A 336 18.81 31.65 2.45
C TYR A 336 18.13 30.81 1.35
N VAL A 337 17.78 29.59 1.70
CA VAL A 337 17.24 28.62 0.74
C VAL A 337 15.93 28.01 1.22
N THR A 338 15.09 27.68 0.26
CA THR A 338 13.89 26.85 0.50
C THR A 338 14.20 25.42 0.08
N LEU A 339 14.10 24.49 1.01
CA LEU A 339 14.40 23.10 0.75
C LEU A 339 13.20 22.36 0.16
N GLY A 340 13.49 21.40 -0.73
CA GLY A 340 12.57 20.36 -1.18
C GLY A 340 12.87 19.01 -0.53
N GLN A 341 12.40 17.97 -1.14
CA GLN A 341 12.63 16.59 -0.71
C GLN A 341 14.07 16.13 -1.00
N MET A 342 14.45 15.02 -0.43
CA MET A 342 15.68 14.31 -0.80
C MET A 342 15.44 13.50 -2.07
N SER A 343 16.41 13.54 -2.99
CA SER A 343 16.45 12.70 -4.18
C SER A 343 17.88 12.14 -4.33
N ASP A 344 18.03 10.84 -4.32
CA ASP A 344 19.33 10.14 -4.48
C ASP A 344 20.44 10.70 -3.57
N ASN A 345 20.18 10.87 -2.28
CA ASN A 345 21.08 11.46 -1.28
C ASN A 345 21.40 12.94 -1.48
N LEU A 346 20.79 13.62 -2.44
CA LEU A 346 20.90 15.04 -2.65
C LEU A 346 19.63 15.76 -2.19
N ARG A 347 19.77 16.96 -1.67
CA ARG A 347 18.68 17.83 -1.28
C ARG A 347 18.24 18.69 -2.46
N VAL A 348 16.97 18.65 -2.78
CA VAL A 348 16.36 19.57 -3.75
C VAL A 348 16.32 20.97 -3.13
N ILE A 349 16.80 21.96 -3.85
CA ILE A 349 16.73 23.38 -3.48
C ILE A 349 15.67 24.04 -4.36
N LYS A 350 14.55 24.46 -3.76
CA LYS A 350 13.42 25.08 -4.49
C LYS A 350 13.69 26.52 -4.87
N SER A 351 14.48 27.25 -4.04
CA SER A 351 14.86 28.64 -4.30
C SER A 351 16.06 29.06 -3.47
N GLY A 352 16.77 30.11 -3.91
CA GLY A 352 17.86 30.73 -3.19
C GLY A 352 19.26 30.34 -3.66
N VAL A 353 19.41 29.44 -4.63
CA VAL A 353 20.68 29.06 -5.26
C VAL A 353 20.55 29.10 -6.76
N GLU A 354 21.53 29.64 -7.42
CA GLU A 354 21.67 29.68 -8.87
C GLU A 354 22.59 28.57 -9.38
N GLU A 355 22.51 28.23 -10.65
CA GLU A 355 23.23 27.12 -11.26
C GLU A 355 24.77 27.33 -11.24
N ASP A 356 25.23 28.60 -11.31
CA ASP A 356 26.64 28.98 -11.32
C ASP A 356 27.22 29.25 -9.95
N ASP A 357 26.45 29.17 -8.89
CA ASP A 357 26.90 29.39 -7.52
C ASP A 357 27.94 28.34 -7.12
N ARG A 358 29.06 28.78 -6.56
CA ARG A 358 30.05 27.89 -5.95
C ARG A 358 29.67 27.66 -4.48
N VAL A 359 28.93 26.56 -4.22
CA VAL A 359 28.41 26.25 -2.88
C VAL A 359 29.45 25.48 -2.07
N ILE A 360 29.66 25.86 -0.82
CA ILE A 360 30.54 25.14 0.11
C ILE A 360 29.86 23.84 0.51
N VAL A 361 30.42 22.70 0.09
CA VAL A 361 29.94 21.36 0.41
C VAL A 361 30.68 20.71 1.58
N ASN A 362 31.91 21.13 1.83
CA ASN A 362 32.70 20.68 2.96
C ASN A 362 33.49 21.85 3.60
N GLY A 363 33.61 21.83 4.92
CA GLY A 363 34.27 22.90 5.67
C GLY A 363 33.33 24.02 6.14
N LEU A 364 32.02 23.80 6.18
CA LEU A 364 31.00 24.77 6.59
C LEU A 364 31.33 25.41 7.98
N MET A 365 31.85 24.61 8.91
CA MET A 365 32.21 25.05 10.27
C MET A 365 33.42 26.02 10.30
N ARG A 366 34.24 26.06 9.24
CA ARG A 366 35.42 26.91 9.12
C ARG A 366 35.12 28.19 8.35
N ALA A 367 34.07 28.20 7.55
CA ALA A 367 33.65 29.32 6.75
C ALA A 367 32.70 30.23 7.54
N ARG A 368 33.05 31.53 7.62
CA ARG A 368 32.17 32.55 8.23
C ARG A 368 31.70 33.54 7.16
N PRO A 369 30.45 33.98 7.20
CA PRO A 369 29.98 35.03 6.29
C PRO A 369 30.92 36.24 6.27
N ASN A 370 31.16 36.79 5.07
CA ASN A 370 32.03 37.91 4.78
C ASN A 370 33.55 37.66 5.04
N GLN A 371 33.97 36.41 5.22
CA GLN A 371 35.37 36.01 5.35
C GLN A 371 35.92 35.50 4.02
N LYS A 372 37.20 35.81 3.72
CA LYS A 372 37.90 35.20 2.58
C LYS A 372 38.25 33.76 2.90
N VAL A 373 38.06 32.88 1.90
CA VAL A 373 38.37 31.44 1.96
C VAL A 373 39.24 31.06 0.76
N THR A 374 39.87 29.90 0.84
CA THR A 374 40.56 29.28 -0.31
C THR A 374 39.65 28.17 -0.83
N PRO A 375 38.90 28.39 -1.93
CA PRO A 375 38.04 27.39 -2.50
C PRO A 375 38.85 26.29 -3.20
N GLN A 376 38.51 25.05 -2.94
CA GLN A 376 39.00 23.88 -3.63
C GLN A 376 37.81 23.16 -4.27
N GLU A 377 37.88 22.86 -5.54
CA GLU A 377 36.78 22.14 -6.21
C GLU A 377 36.69 20.70 -5.71
N GLU A 378 35.48 20.15 -5.66
CA GLU A 378 35.23 18.79 -5.26
C GLU A 378 35.91 17.82 -6.25
N GLY A 379 36.75 16.91 -5.71
CA GLY A 379 37.58 15.99 -6.53
C GLY A 379 39.01 16.47 -6.82
N ALA A 380 39.38 17.71 -6.46
CA ALA A 380 40.74 18.14 -6.57
C ALA A 380 41.62 17.53 -5.44
N PRO A 381 42.91 17.19 -5.71
CA PRO A 381 43.80 16.64 -4.69
C PRO A 381 43.96 17.62 -3.52
N PRO A 382 44.08 17.12 -2.28
CA PRO A 382 44.17 17.98 -1.11
C PRO A 382 45.40 18.94 -1.19
N LEU A 383 45.13 20.22 -1.04
CA LEU A 383 46.22 21.21 -0.94
C LEU A 383 47.02 20.93 0.34
N THR A 384 48.27 20.50 0.20
CA THR A 384 49.20 20.35 1.31
C THR A 384 49.54 21.75 1.84
N PRO A 385 49.37 22.05 3.15
CA PRO A 385 49.75 23.35 3.69
C PRO A 385 51.25 23.48 3.61
N GLY A 386 51.79 24.36 2.71
CA GLY A 386 53.19 24.72 2.75
C GLY A 386 53.98 24.74 1.44
N MET A 387 53.38 24.57 0.25
CA MET A 387 54.11 24.79 -1.01
C MET A 387 53.78 26.18 -1.59
N PRO A 388 54.79 27.06 -1.85
CA PRO A 388 54.57 28.31 -2.56
C PRO A 388 54.18 28.00 -4.02
N GLN A 389 53.11 28.61 -4.49
CA GLN A 389 52.68 28.52 -5.89
C GLN A 389 53.76 29.12 -6.78
N ALA A 390 54.29 28.31 -7.70
CA ALA A 390 55.11 28.80 -8.80
C ALA A 390 54.26 29.74 -9.68
N LYS A 391 54.70 31.01 -9.78
CA LYS A 391 54.17 31.97 -10.74
C LYS A 391 54.57 31.48 -12.15
N ASN A 392 53.62 31.22 -12.99
CA ASN A 392 53.79 31.35 -14.43
C ASN A 392 53.23 32.70 -14.87
#